data_b8e16603b49cf5ed022e53770977d5a0
#
_entry.id   b8e16603b49cf5ed022e53770977d5a0
#
_cell.length_a   1.000
_cell.length_b   1.000
_cell.length_c   1.000
_cell.angle_alpha   90.00
_cell.angle_beta   90.00
_cell.angle_gamma   90.00
#
_symmetry.space_group_name_H-M   'P 1'
#
loop_
_entity.id
_entity.type
_entity.pdbx_description
1 polymer ?
#
loop_
_entity_poly.entity_id
_entity_poly.type
_entity_poly.pdbx_seq_one_letter_code
_entity_poly.pdbx_strand_id
1 'polypeptide(L)'
;MRVIAGSAKGIRLGRAPAGVRPVADRVREGFFSSIGARIEGARVLDLYAGTGAVGIEALSRGAEHTTFVDSAPSAVAAVRDNLRRTRLDDRAVVRRSDVRRFLERGRVDPSGFDLVFLDPPYDAGPPELDPVLALLDVKPLLRDGFTVALSRGTRSSNGVIPLHWLVARRLSYGDSVVTLFRSRSLPRTPGSMEV
;
A
#
# COMPACT_ATOMS: atom_id res chain seq x y z
N MET A 1 -3.83 -2.62 18.70
CA MET A 1 -3.12 -1.88 17.63
C MET A 1 -3.40 -0.40 17.79
N ARG A 2 -2.43 0.47 17.50
CA ARG A 2 -2.54 1.94 17.61
C ARG A 2 -1.79 2.61 16.47
N VAL A 3 -2.10 3.89 16.21
CA VAL A 3 -1.29 4.74 15.33
C VAL A 3 0.03 5.07 16.02
N ILE A 4 1.15 4.92 15.29
CA ILE A 4 2.50 4.97 15.87
C ILE A 4 3.03 6.41 15.88
N ALA A 5 2.80 7.17 14.81
CA ALA A 5 3.34 8.53 14.66
C ALA A 5 2.36 9.45 13.91
N GLY A 6 2.71 10.75 13.85
CA GLY A 6 1.96 11.77 13.13
C GLY A 6 0.78 12.35 13.91
N SER A 7 -0.16 12.97 13.20
CA SER A 7 -1.28 13.76 13.76
C SER A 7 -2.24 12.94 14.63
N ALA A 8 -2.39 11.62 14.35
CA ALA A 8 -3.25 10.71 15.09
C ALA A 8 -2.47 9.78 16.04
N LYS A 9 -1.21 10.09 16.36
CA LYS A 9 -0.36 9.26 17.23
C LYS A 9 -1.06 8.86 18.52
N GLY A 10 -0.96 7.56 18.87
CA GLY A 10 -1.50 6.99 20.11
C GLY A 10 -2.97 6.59 20.04
N ILE A 11 -3.73 7.04 19.04
CA ILE A 11 -5.14 6.66 18.88
C ILE A 11 -5.23 5.14 18.63
N ARG A 12 -6.06 4.46 19.43
CA ARG A 12 -6.31 3.04 19.30
C ARG A 12 -7.23 2.75 18.11
N LEU A 13 -6.79 1.88 17.22
CA LEU A 13 -7.60 1.32 16.16
C LEU A 13 -8.46 0.18 16.69
N GLY A 14 -9.63 -0.01 16.09
CA GLY A 14 -10.54 -1.10 16.41
C GLY A 14 -9.90 -2.48 16.22
N ARG A 15 -10.56 -3.50 16.76
CA ARG A 15 -10.14 -4.89 16.61
C ARG A 15 -10.18 -5.29 15.13
N ALA A 16 -9.20 -6.10 14.72
CA ALA A 16 -9.24 -6.73 13.41
C ALA A 16 -10.45 -7.67 13.33
N PRO A 17 -11.22 -7.65 12.23
CA PRO A 17 -12.25 -8.64 11.99
C PRO A 17 -11.70 -10.06 12.01
N ALA A 18 -12.58 -11.05 12.23
CA ALA A 18 -12.18 -12.46 12.14
C ALA A 18 -11.58 -12.76 10.75
N GLY A 19 -10.48 -13.50 10.72
CA GLY A 19 -9.75 -13.83 9.49
C GLY A 19 -8.79 -12.72 8.98
N VAL A 20 -8.83 -11.51 9.54
CA VAL A 20 -7.88 -10.44 9.20
C VAL A 20 -6.74 -10.44 10.20
N ARG A 21 -5.52 -10.73 9.73
CA ARG A 21 -4.30 -10.59 10.53
C ARG A 21 -3.82 -9.14 10.48
N PRO A 22 -3.72 -8.45 11.63
CA PRO A 22 -3.21 -7.07 11.62
C PRO A 22 -1.71 -7.07 11.34
N VAL A 23 -1.25 -6.13 10.52
CA VAL A 23 0.19 -5.84 10.37
C VAL A 23 0.72 -5.38 11.73
N ALA A 24 1.70 -6.10 12.26
CA ALA A 24 2.27 -5.82 13.58
C ALA A 24 2.85 -4.39 13.66
N ASP A 25 2.76 -3.75 14.82
CA ASP A 25 3.23 -2.38 15.03
C ASP A 25 4.71 -2.22 14.63
N ARG A 26 5.56 -3.21 14.96
CA ARG A 26 6.98 -3.21 14.60
C ARG A 26 7.24 -3.28 13.08
N VAL A 27 6.40 -4.00 12.34
CA VAL A 27 6.48 -4.08 10.88
C VAL A 27 6.14 -2.72 10.26
N ARG A 28 5.06 -2.11 10.73
CA ARG A 28 4.64 -0.77 10.29
C ARG A 28 5.68 0.29 10.60
N GLU A 29 6.24 0.28 11.80
CA GLU A 29 7.29 1.21 12.22
C GLU A 29 8.53 1.11 11.32
N GLY A 30 9.06 -0.08 11.10
CA GLY A 30 10.21 -0.28 10.22
C GLY A 30 9.93 0.05 8.77
N PHE A 31 8.72 -0.24 8.28
CA PHE A 31 8.28 0.14 6.94
C PHE A 31 8.27 1.67 6.77
N PHE A 32 7.57 2.40 7.63
CA PHE A 32 7.51 3.87 7.55
C PHE A 32 8.85 4.54 7.81
N SER A 33 9.69 3.99 8.68
CA SER A 33 11.08 4.44 8.84
C SER A 33 11.90 4.32 7.54
N SER A 34 11.63 3.27 6.75
CA SER A 34 12.30 3.03 5.47
C SER A 34 11.82 3.93 4.34
N ILE A 35 10.56 4.38 4.40
CA ILE A 35 10.00 5.36 3.46
C ILE A 35 10.50 6.77 3.78
N GLY A 36 10.61 7.09 5.07
CA GLY A 36 11.05 8.41 5.53
C GLY A 36 10.15 9.53 5.06
N ALA A 37 10.74 10.65 4.66
CA ALA A 37 10.02 11.86 4.24
C ALA A 37 9.15 11.71 2.98
N ARG A 38 9.28 10.61 2.23
CA ARG A 38 8.46 10.37 1.01
C ARG A 38 6.98 10.16 1.30
N ILE A 39 6.60 9.99 2.56
CA ILE A 39 5.21 9.86 2.94
C ILE A 39 4.47 11.20 2.94
N GLU A 40 5.19 12.30 3.17
CA GLU A 40 4.60 13.63 3.24
C GLU A 40 4.10 14.06 1.85
N GLY A 41 2.83 14.43 1.77
CA GLY A 41 2.14 14.77 0.52
C GLY A 41 1.89 13.57 -0.42
N ALA A 42 2.25 12.34 -0.03
CA ALA A 42 2.09 11.17 -0.88
C ALA A 42 0.62 10.78 -1.08
N ARG A 43 0.30 10.32 -2.28
CA ARG A 43 -0.96 9.63 -2.59
C ARG A 43 -0.75 8.12 -2.44
N VAL A 44 -1.52 7.53 -1.54
CA VAL A 44 -1.32 6.15 -1.10
C VAL A 44 -2.44 5.25 -1.58
N LEU A 45 -2.11 4.05 -2.04
CA LEU A 45 -3.04 2.96 -2.33
C LEU A 45 -2.76 1.80 -1.37
N ASP A 46 -3.73 1.50 -0.51
CA ASP A 46 -3.67 0.40 0.46
C ASP A 46 -4.56 -0.75 -0.04
N LEU A 47 -3.92 -1.75 -0.63
CA LEU A 47 -4.57 -2.94 -1.21
C LEU A 47 -4.55 -4.09 -0.21
N TYR A 48 -5.69 -4.79 -0.09
CA TYR A 48 -5.97 -5.76 0.98
C TYR A 48 -5.94 -5.07 2.35
N ALA A 49 -6.61 -3.92 2.45
CA ALA A 49 -6.45 -2.95 3.52
C ALA A 49 -6.76 -3.47 4.94
N GLY A 50 -7.57 -4.52 5.08
CA GLY A 50 -7.92 -5.13 6.36
C GLY A 50 -8.52 -4.12 7.33
N THR A 51 -7.78 -3.74 8.38
CA THR A 51 -8.18 -2.71 9.35
C THR A 51 -7.87 -1.29 8.90
N GLY A 52 -7.16 -1.11 7.78
CA GLY A 52 -6.66 0.16 7.30
C GLY A 52 -5.45 0.71 8.07
N ALA A 53 -4.81 -0.13 8.88
CA ALA A 53 -3.75 0.34 9.78
C ALA A 53 -2.56 0.97 9.07
N VAL A 54 -2.21 0.50 7.88
CA VAL A 54 -1.09 1.04 7.09
C VAL A 54 -1.49 2.36 6.45
N GLY A 55 -2.61 2.40 5.75
CA GLY A 55 -3.08 3.63 5.10
C GLY A 55 -3.44 4.74 6.11
N ILE A 56 -3.98 4.41 7.28
CA ILE A 56 -4.25 5.37 8.37
C ILE A 56 -2.93 5.90 8.96
N GLU A 57 -1.94 5.04 9.15
CA GLU A 57 -0.60 5.47 9.58
C GLU A 57 0.02 6.43 8.56
N ALA A 58 -0.16 6.14 7.24
CA ALA A 58 0.28 7.02 6.16
C ALA A 58 -0.37 8.41 6.25
N LEU A 59 -1.69 8.47 6.37
CA LEU A 59 -2.44 9.73 6.56
C LEU A 59 -1.98 10.49 7.80
N SER A 60 -1.78 9.78 8.91
CA SER A 60 -1.29 10.35 10.16
C SER A 60 0.10 10.98 10.03
N ARG A 61 0.94 10.42 9.16
CA ARG A 61 2.31 10.89 8.88
C ARG A 61 2.39 11.94 7.78
N GLY A 62 1.25 12.44 7.29
CA GLY A 62 1.22 13.54 6.32
C GLY A 62 0.97 13.14 4.87
N ALA A 63 0.56 11.89 4.58
CA ALA A 63 0.08 11.55 3.24
C ALA A 63 -1.08 12.47 2.85
N GLU A 64 -1.11 12.93 1.60
CA GLU A 64 -2.16 13.79 1.07
C GLU A 64 -3.50 13.05 1.06
N HIS A 65 -3.48 11.84 0.52
CA HIS A 65 -4.69 11.04 0.33
C HIS A 65 -4.39 9.55 0.40
N THR A 66 -5.35 8.75 0.89
CA THR A 66 -5.25 7.29 0.85
C THR A 66 -6.52 6.65 0.29
N THR A 67 -6.34 5.78 -0.71
CA THR A 67 -7.39 4.90 -1.23
C THR A 67 -7.21 3.51 -0.61
N PHE A 68 -8.23 3.05 0.12
CA PHE A 68 -8.28 1.72 0.74
C PHE A 68 -9.13 0.79 -0.12
N VAL A 69 -8.63 -0.41 -0.40
CA VAL A 69 -9.35 -1.43 -1.17
C VAL A 69 -9.35 -2.74 -0.41
N ASP A 70 -10.53 -3.28 -0.15
CA ASP A 70 -10.72 -4.61 0.43
C ASP A 70 -12.03 -5.22 -0.06
N SER A 71 -12.07 -6.54 -0.22
CA SER A 71 -13.27 -7.26 -0.66
C SER A 71 -14.25 -7.55 0.50
N ALA A 72 -13.73 -7.74 1.73
CA ALA A 72 -14.49 -8.13 2.90
C ALA A 72 -15.32 -6.95 3.45
N PRO A 73 -16.66 -7.11 3.61
CA PRO A 73 -17.49 -6.06 4.20
C PRO A 73 -17.04 -5.65 5.60
N SER A 74 -16.57 -6.61 6.40
CA SER A 74 -16.07 -6.39 7.76
C SER A 74 -14.78 -5.56 7.79
N ALA A 75 -13.87 -5.79 6.84
CA ALA A 75 -12.67 -4.99 6.67
C ALA A 75 -13.01 -3.54 6.28
N VAL A 76 -13.88 -3.37 5.29
CA VAL A 76 -14.36 -2.04 4.86
C VAL A 76 -15.01 -1.27 6.01
N ALA A 77 -15.83 -1.94 6.81
CA ALA A 77 -16.43 -1.34 7.99
C ALA A 77 -15.37 -0.93 9.02
N ALA A 78 -14.38 -1.79 9.28
CA ALA A 78 -13.28 -1.51 10.20
C ALA A 78 -12.43 -0.31 9.75
N VAL A 79 -12.10 -0.22 8.45
CA VAL A 79 -11.39 0.94 7.89
C VAL A 79 -12.16 2.23 8.15
N ARG A 80 -13.47 2.27 7.80
CA ARG A 80 -14.31 3.47 7.99
C ARG A 80 -14.42 3.88 9.45
N ASP A 81 -14.56 2.91 10.35
CA ASP A 81 -14.61 3.15 11.80
C ASP A 81 -13.29 3.73 12.32
N ASN A 82 -12.18 3.18 11.88
CA ASN A 82 -10.84 3.63 12.26
C ASN A 82 -10.52 5.03 11.70
N LEU A 83 -10.96 5.35 10.48
CA LEU A 83 -10.84 6.68 9.89
C LEU A 83 -11.59 7.72 10.72
N ARG A 84 -12.86 7.45 11.10
CA ARG A 84 -13.63 8.35 11.98
C ARG A 84 -12.98 8.55 13.34
N ARG A 85 -12.47 7.46 13.97
CA ARG A 85 -11.76 7.52 15.26
C ARG A 85 -10.50 8.40 15.20
N THR A 86 -9.81 8.37 14.08
CA THR A 86 -8.58 9.14 13.85
C THR A 86 -8.83 10.52 13.26
N ARG A 87 -10.07 10.83 12.85
CA ARG A 87 -10.47 12.08 12.18
C ARG A 87 -9.66 12.33 10.90
N LEU A 88 -9.47 11.26 10.09
CA LEU A 88 -8.70 11.29 8.85
C LEU A 88 -9.56 10.89 7.64
N ASP A 89 -10.87 10.85 7.80
CA ASP A 89 -11.82 10.39 6.78
C ASP A 89 -11.99 11.39 5.62
N ASP A 90 -11.71 12.64 5.82
CA ASP A 90 -11.71 13.70 4.79
C ASP A 90 -10.64 13.48 3.70
N ARG A 91 -9.56 12.78 4.03
CA ARG A 91 -8.45 12.46 3.11
C ARG A 91 -8.42 11.00 2.69
N ALA A 92 -9.56 10.32 2.74
CA ALA A 92 -9.63 8.88 2.51
C ALA A 92 -10.77 8.49 1.58
N VAL A 93 -10.50 7.55 0.68
CA VAL A 93 -11.51 6.85 -0.11
C VAL A 93 -11.48 5.36 0.25
N VAL A 94 -12.63 4.78 0.59
CA VAL A 94 -12.77 3.36 0.91
C VAL A 94 -13.59 2.67 -0.16
N ARG A 95 -13.00 1.67 -0.82
CA ARG A 95 -13.60 0.88 -1.90
C ARG A 95 -13.79 -0.57 -1.47
N ARG A 96 -15.04 -1.04 -1.49
CA ARG A 96 -15.33 -2.47 -1.38
C ARG A 96 -15.21 -3.10 -2.75
N SER A 97 -14.12 -3.81 -2.99
CA SER A 97 -13.88 -4.53 -4.24
C SER A 97 -12.83 -5.59 -4.02
N ASP A 98 -12.88 -6.66 -4.80
CA ASP A 98 -11.71 -7.47 -5.05
C ASP A 98 -10.61 -6.61 -5.67
N VAL A 99 -9.34 -6.83 -5.26
CA VAL A 99 -8.20 -5.99 -5.64
C VAL A 99 -7.93 -6.04 -7.14
N ARG A 100 -7.90 -7.23 -7.73
CA ARG A 100 -7.69 -7.41 -9.16
C ARG A 100 -8.78 -6.68 -9.97
N ARG A 101 -10.05 -6.91 -9.59
CA ARG A 101 -11.19 -6.26 -10.24
C ARG A 101 -11.17 -4.73 -10.11
N PHE A 102 -10.71 -4.22 -8.97
CA PHE A 102 -10.53 -2.78 -8.77
C PHE A 102 -9.51 -2.21 -9.76
N LEU A 103 -8.36 -2.86 -9.89
CA LEU A 103 -7.30 -2.46 -10.81
C LEU A 103 -7.73 -2.61 -12.28
N GLU A 104 -8.45 -3.66 -12.65
CA GLU A 104 -8.94 -3.90 -14.02
C GLU A 104 -9.90 -2.80 -14.48
N ARG A 105 -10.82 -2.37 -13.63
CA ARG A 105 -11.88 -1.40 -13.98
C ARG A 105 -11.39 0.02 -14.22
N GLY A 106 -10.16 0.34 -13.86
CA GLY A 106 -9.47 1.56 -14.27
C GLY A 106 -10.06 2.90 -13.83
N ARG A 107 -11.08 2.92 -12.96
CA ARG A 107 -11.57 4.15 -12.31
C ARG A 107 -10.70 4.52 -11.11
N VAL A 108 -9.42 4.41 -11.28
CA VAL A 108 -8.43 4.85 -10.31
C VAL A 108 -8.15 6.32 -10.58
N ASP A 109 -7.86 7.06 -9.53
CA ASP A 109 -7.52 8.47 -9.61
C ASP A 109 -6.46 8.72 -10.69
N PRO A 110 -6.76 9.54 -11.71
CA PRO A 110 -5.83 9.79 -12.82
C PRO A 110 -4.52 10.46 -12.35
N SER A 111 -4.51 11.00 -11.13
CA SER A 111 -3.31 11.59 -10.54
C SER A 111 -2.24 10.56 -10.17
N GLY A 112 -2.57 9.26 -10.17
CA GLY A 112 -1.64 8.18 -9.80
C GLY A 112 -1.27 8.14 -8.32
N PHE A 113 -0.46 7.13 -7.95
CA PHE A 113 -0.03 6.89 -6.58
C PHE A 113 1.49 6.93 -6.45
N ASP A 114 1.96 7.51 -5.36
CA ASP A 114 3.37 7.58 -4.98
C ASP A 114 3.77 6.34 -4.18
N LEU A 115 2.83 5.78 -3.43
CA LEU A 115 3.03 4.61 -2.57
C LEU A 115 1.89 3.63 -2.72
N VAL A 116 2.21 2.37 -2.99
CA VAL A 116 1.27 1.25 -2.97
C VAL A 116 1.70 0.26 -1.91
N PHE A 117 0.79 -0.12 -1.02
CA PHE A 117 0.98 -1.19 -0.06
C PHE A 117 0.11 -2.39 -0.45
N LEU A 118 0.72 -3.58 -0.50
CA LEU A 118 0.06 -4.85 -0.77
C LEU A 118 0.34 -5.82 0.38
N ASP A 119 -0.69 -6.23 1.08
CA ASP A 119 -0.62 -7.28 2.10
C ASP A 119 -1.64 -8.40 1.80
N PRO A 120 -1.44 -9.14 0.67
CA PRO A 120 -2.37 -10.17 0.25
C PRO A 120 -2.40 -11.32 1.27
N PRO A 121 -3.47 -12.13 1.30
CA PRO A 121 -3.55 -13.33 2.15
C PRO A 121 -2.31 -14.21 2.02
N TYR A 122 -1.92 -14.89 3.10
CA TYR A 122 -0.70 -15.71 3.14
C TYR A 122 -0.70 -16.87 2.15
N ASP A 123 -1.86 -17.40 1.84
CA ASP A 123 -2.12 -18.47 0.88
C ASP A 123 -2.24 -17.98 -0.56
N ALA A 124 -2.33 -16.66 -0.79
CA ALA A 124 -2.31 -16.11 -2.13
C ALA A 124 -1.00 -16.47 -2.84
N GLY A 125 -1.11 -17.29 -3.86
CA GLY A 125 0.01 -17.74 -4.68
C GLY A 125 0.26 -16.85 -5.89
N PRO A 126 1.22 -17.26 -6.77
CA PRO A 126 1.45 -16.57 -8.03
C PRO A 126 0.19 -16.35 -8.89
N PRO A 127 -0.76 -17.31 -8.99
CA PRO A 127 -1.96 -17.11 -9.80
C PRO A 127 -2.82 -15.91 -9.38
N GLU A 128 -2.84 -15.57 -8.09
CA GLU A 128 -3.57 -14.41 -7.57
C GLU A 128 -2.75 -13.13 -7.61
N LEU A 129 -1.44 -13.23 -7.34
CA LEU A 129 -0.56 -12.08 -7.18
C LEU A 129 -0.05 -11.53 -8.52
N ASP A 130 0.35 -12.39 -9.45
CA ASP A 130 0.94 -11.99 -10.73
C ASP A 130 0.03 -11.06 -11.55
N PRO A 131 -1.28 -11.31 -11.69
CA PRO A 131 -2.18 -10.37 -12.36
C PRO A 131 -2.27 -9.01 -11.66
N VAL A 132 -2.19 -8.97 -10.34
CA VAL A 132 -2.22 -7.72 -9.57
C VAL A 132 -0.96 -6.90 -9.82
N LEU A 133 0.21 -7.53 -9.79
CA LEU A 133 1.49 -6.87 -10.08
C LEU A 133 1.56 -6.36 -11.52
N ALA A 134 1.12 -7.17 -12.49
CA ALA A 134 1.04 -6.79 -13.90
C ALA A 134 0.08 -5.60 -14.12
N LEU A 135 -1.08 -5.57 -13.48
CA LEU A 135 -2.03 -4.47 -13.59
C LEU A 135 -1.51 -3.17 -12.98
N LEU A 136 -0.74 -3.25 -11.89
CA LEU A 136 -0.07 -2.08 -11.31
C LEU A 136 0.99 -1.51 -12.25
N ASP A 137 1.62 -2.38 -13.04
CA ASP A 137 2.74 -2.03 -13.90
C ASP A 137 2.31 -1.37 -15.23
N VAL A 138 1.29 -1.93 -15.87
CA VAL A 138 0.88 -1.52 -17.23
C VAL A 138 -0.05 -0.32 -17.26
N LYS A 139 -0.67 0.05 -16.15
CA LYS A 139 -1.59 1.18 -16.08
C LYS A 139 -0.87 2.41 -15.53
N PRO A 140 -1.28 3.63 -15.91
CA PRO A 140 -0.73 4.86 -15.36
C PRO A 140 -1.20 5.08 -13.90
N LEU A 141 -1.07 4.03 -13.07
CA LEU A 141 -1.45 4.03 -11.66
C LEU A 141 -0.33 4.52 -10.77
N LEU A 142 0.90 4.32 -11.20
CA LEU A 142 2.10 4.64 -10.43
C LEU A 142 2.74 5.90 -10.98
N ARG A 143 3.06 6.84 -10.09
CA ARG A 143 3.82 8.05 -10.43
C ARG A 143 5.30 7.73 -10.62
N ASP A 144 6.02 8.62 -11.30
CA ASP A 144 7.48 8.55 -11.37
C ASP A 144 8.08 8.54 -9.95
N GLY A 145 9.02 7.63 -9.70
CA GLY A 145 9.64 7.49 -8.39
C GLY A 145 8.80 6.78 -7.33
N PHE A 146 7.73 6.08 -7.75
CA PHE A 146 6.85 5.31 -6.87
C PHE A 146 7.59 4.36 -5.93
N THR A 147 6.93 3.98 -4.87
CA THR A 147 7.32 2.86 -4.01
C THR A 147 6.17 1.87 -3.91
N VAL A 148 6.44 0.60 -4.24
CA VAL A 148 5.52 -0.52 -3.99
C VAL A 148 6.07 -1.36 -2.86
N ALA A 149 5.28 -1.57 -1.82
CA ALA A 149 5.61 -2.40 -0.66
C ALA A 149 4.76 -3.67 -0.68
N LEU A 150 5.40 -4.81 -0.87
CA LEU A 150 4.76 -6.11 -0.86
C LEU A 150 5.10 -6.85 0.43
N SER A 151 4.08 -7.13 1.24
CA SER A 151 4.18 -7.95 2.45
C SER A 151 3.89 -9.41 2.13
N ARG A 152 4.75 -10.33 2.55
CA ARG A 152 4.61 -11.77 2.33
C ARG A 152 5.12 -12.56 3.54
N GLY A 153 4.66 -13.79 3.67
CA GLY A 153 5.30 -14.75 4.56
C GLY A 153 6.69 -15.14 4.04
N THR A 154 7.61 -15.46 4.95
CA THR A 154 8.99 -15.85 4.59
C THR A 154 9.09 -17.05 3.65
N ARG A 155 8.06 -17.90 3.62
CA ARG A 155 7.98 -19.09 2.74
C ARG A 155 7.13 -18.86 1.49
N SER A 156 6.53 -17.68 1.34
CA SER A 156 5.66 -17.36 0.20
C SER A 156 6.46 -16.86 -0.99
N SER A 157 6.04 -17.21 -2.21
CA SER A 157 6.58 -16.61 -3.43
C SER A 157 6.17 -15.13 -3.54
N ASN A 158 7.04 -14.31 -4.09
CA ASN A 158 6.73 -12.91 -4.41
C ASN A 158 5.97 -12.76 -5.74
N GLY A 159 5.71 -13.84 -6.46
CA GLY A 159 5.17 -13.76 -7.80
C GLY A 159 6.18 -13.24 -8.83
N VAL A 160 5.69 -12.91 -10.02
CA VAL A 160 6.49 -12.35 -11.11
C VAL A 160 6.58 -10.83 -10.94
N ILE A 161 7.76 -10.36 -10.52
CA ILE A 161 8.01 -8.94 -10.32
C ILE A 161 8.28 -8.27 -11.67
N PRO A 162 7.64 -7.13 -12.01
CA PRO A 162 7.91 -6.39 -13.23
C PRO A 162 9.39 -6.01 -13.38
N LEU A 163 9.94 -6.13 -14.60
CA LEU A 163 11.37 -6.01 -14.87
C LEU A 163 12.00 -4.65 -14.49
N HIS A 164 11.21 -3.59 -14.52
CA HIS A 164 11.70 -2.25 -14.17
C HIS A 164 11.47 -1.87 -12.70
N TRP A 165 10.94 -2.80 -11.90
CA TRP A 165 10.86 -2.62 -10.45
C TRP A 165 12.14 -3.13 -9.79
N LEU A 166 12.88 -2.23 -9.18
CA LEU A 166 14.10 -2.57 -8.45
C LEU A 166 13.80 -2.82 -6.99
N VAL A 167 14.35 -3.90 -6.44
CA VAL A 167 14.32 -4.13 -4.99
C VAL A 167 15.16 -3.05 -4.31
N ALA A 168 14.50 -2.11 -3.65
CA ALA A 168 15.16 -1.05 -2.90
C ALA A 168 15.53 -1.51 -1.49
N ARG A 169 14.68 -2.34 -0.85
CA ARG A 169 14.92 -2.84 0.50
C ARG A 169 14.09 -4.08 0.80
N ARG A 170 14.60 -4.96 1.66
CA ARG A 170 13.85 -6.04 2.30
C ARG A 170 13.89 -5.88 3.81
N LEU A 171 12.74 -6.03 4.47
CA LEU A 171 12.56 -5.88 5.90
C LEU A 171 11.96 -7.18 6.42
N SER A 172 12.72 -7.91 7.24
CA SER A 172 12.30 -9.20 7.80
C SER A 172 11.85 -9.05 9.24
N TYR A 173 10.67 -9.58 9.57
CA TYR A 173 10.07 -9.54 10.90
C TYR A 173 9.43 -10.89 11.23
N GLY A 174 10.20 -11.75 11.89
CA GLY A 174 9.75 -13.10 12.19
C GLY A 174 9.41 -13.89 10.93
N ASP A 175 8.16 -14.26 10.77
CA ASP A 175 7.63 -15.02 9.62
C ASP A 175 7.12 -14.14 8.46
N SER A 176 7.34 -12.82 8.54
CA SER A 176 6.91 -11.85 7.52
C SER A 176 8.10 -11.11 6.91
N VAL A 177 8.02 -10.84 5.61
CA VAL A 177 8.99 -10.02 4.86
C VAL A 177 8.23 -8.96 4.09
N VAL A 178 8.62 -7.70 4.26
CA VAL A 178 8.16 -6.59 3.42
C VAL A 178 9.27 -6.23 2.43
N THR A 179 8.98 -6.39 1.14
CA THR A 179 9.90 -6.00 0.07
C THR A 179 9.44 -4.66 -0.52
N LEU A 180 10.34 -3.69 -0.53
CA LEU A 180 10.13 -2.39 -1.15
C LEU A 180 10.70 -2.39 -2.55
N PHE A 181 9.87 -2.08 -3.52
CA PHE A 181 10.25 -1.90 -4.92
C PHE A 181 10.15 -0.43 -5.29
N ARG A 182 10.99 0.01 -6.22
CA ARG A 182 10.97 1.34 -6.82
C ARG A 182 11.10 1.24 -8.32
N SER A 183 10.62 2.27 -9.04
CA SER A 183 10.88 2.34 -10.47
C SER A 183 12.39 2.46 -10.74
N ARG A 184 12.85 1.78 -11.78
CA ARG A 184 14.14 2.07 -12.36
C ARG A 184 14.05 3.47 -12.98
N SER A 185 14.74 4.44 -12.43
CA SER A 185 14.92 5.73 -13.12
C SER A 185 15.68 5.42 -14.41
N LEU A 186 14.98 5.35 -15.53
CA LEU A 186 15.65 5.43 -16.82
C LEU A 186 16.27 6.83 -16.87
N PRO A 187 17.56 6.95 -17.18
CA PRO A 187 18.15 8.27 -17.41
C PRO A 187 17.31 8.94 -18.50
N ARG A 188 16.75 10.10 -18.21
CA ARG A 188 16.15 10.93 -19.25
C ARG A 188 17.24 11.12 -20.30
N THR A 189 17.01 10.63 -21.50
CA THR A 189 17.87 10.92 -22.65
C THR A 189 17.86 12.43 -22.83
N PRO A 190 18.98 13.14 -22.62
CA PRO A 190 19.00 14.56 -22.93
C PRO A 190 19.03 14.68 -24.45
N GLY A 191 17.99 15.27 -25.01
CA GLY A 191 18.05 15.68 -26.43
C GLY A 191 16.97 15.06 -27.32
N SER A 192 15.79 15.63 -27.29
CA SER A 192 15.12 16.02 -28.53
C SER A 192 14.93 17.51 -28.47
N MET A 193 15.99 18.21 -28.89
CA MET A 193 15.85 19.60 -29.33
C MET A 193 14.87 19.58 -30.49
N GLU A 194 13.78 20.30 -30.30
CA GLU A 194 12.89 20.71 -31.38
C GLU A 194 13.70 21.36 -32.51
N VAL A 195 13.50 20.88 -33.72
CA VAL A 195 13.83 21.57 -34.96
C VAL A 195 12.55 22.13 -35.51
#